data_cffed5f5abdd1b0507cc0c0ca0907244
#
_entry.id   cffed5f5abdd1b0507cc0c0ca0907244
#
_cell.length_a   1.000
_cell.length_b   1.000
_cell.length_c   1.000
_cell.angle_alpha   90.00
_cell.angle_beta   90.00
_cell.angle_gamma   90.00
#
_symmetry.space_group_name_H-M   'P 1'
#
loop_
_entity.id
_entity.type
_entity.pdbx_description
1 polymer ?
#
loop_
_entity_poly.entity_id
_entity_poly.type
_entity_poly.pdbx_seq_one_letter_code
_entity_poly.pdbx_strand_id
1 'polypeptide(L)' 'MASVYVEPRPKGRPEGSPIEDYVVEDHADHGLGTFKTQREAIDWAKGQGHTPHVARVRHLNDKKKADHWRAA' A
#
# COMPACT_ATOMS: atom_id res chain seq x y z
N MET A 1 -1.05 2.23 -17.36
CA MET A 1 -1.41 1.98 -15.96
C MET A 1 -0.19 2.11 -15.09
N ALA A 2 -0.32 2.75 -13.96
CA ALA A 2 0.79 2.94 -13.04
C ALA A 2 0.70 1.93 -11.90
N SER A 3 1.85 1.46 -11.43
CA SER A 3 1.90 0.63 -10.22
C SER A 3 1.82 1.55 -9.00
N VAL A 4 0.96 1.21 -8.07
CA VAL A 4 0.84 1.92 -6.80
C VAL A 4 0.96 0.93 -5.65
N TYR A 5 1.25 1.45 -4.47
CA TYR A 5 1.56 0.64 -3.30
C TYR A 5 0.64 1.05 -2.16
N VAL A 6 -0.06 0.07 -1.60
CA VAL A 6 -0.95 0.28 -0.47
C VAL A 6 -0.21 -0.11 0.79
N GLU A 7 0.01 0.85 1.67
CA GLU A 7 0.79 0.66 2.89
C GLU A 7 -0.04 0.99 4.13
N PRO A 8 0.02 0.13 5.17
CA PRO A 8 -0.61 0.46 6.44
C PRO A 8 0.17 1.55 7.17
N ARG A 9 -0.53 2.35 7.94
CA ARG A 9 0.06 3.40 8.77
C ARG A 9 -0.32 3.15 10.24
N PRO A 10 0.53 3.43 11.21
CA PRO A 10 1.89 3.98 11.05
C PRO A 10 2.85 3.02 10.38
N LYS A 11 3.79 3.60 9.65
CA LYS A 11 4.78 2.84 8.88
C LYS A 11 5.83 2.23 9.83
N GLY A 12 6.35 1.05 9.42
CA GLY A 12 7.46 0.43 10.15
C GLY A 12 7.10 -0.23 11.47
N ARG A 13 5.82 -0.38 11.77
CA ARG A 13 5.40 -1.05 13.00
C ARG A 13 5.47 -2.57 12.85
N PRO A 14 5.71 -3.30 13.97
CA PRO A 14 5.72 -4.75 13.95
C PRO A 14 4.34 -5.32 13.58
N GLU A 15 4.32 -6.56 13.11
CA GLU A 15 3.07 -7.26 12.86
C GLU A 15 2.22 -7.29 14.15
N GLY A 16 0.92 -7.11 13.96
CA GLY A 16 -0.03 -7.09 15.07
C GLY A 16 -0.22 -5.73 15.70
N SER A 17 0.60 -4.73 15.36
CA SER A 17 0.37 -3.37 15.85
C SER A 17 -0.88 -2.77 15.23
N PRO A 18 -1.60 -1.90 15.96
CA PRO A 18 -2.80 -1.26 15.40
C PRO A 18 -2.52 -0.49 14.12
N ILE A 19 -3.45 -0.58 13.19
CA ILE A 19 -3.37 0.14 11.92
C ILE A 19 -4.42 1.25 11.97
N GLU A 20 -3.98 2.50 11.77
CA GLU A 20 -4.88 3.64 11.80
C GLU A 20 -5.52 3.89 10.44
N ASP A 21 -4.73 3.77 9.38
CA ASP A 21 -5.24 3.94 8.02
C ASP A 21 -4.28 3.29 7.01
N TYR A 22 -4.64 3.42 5.72
CA TYR A 22 -3.84 2.91 4.61
C TYR A 22 -3.58 4.04 3.65
N VAL A 23 -2.35 4.15 3.16
CA VAL A 23 -1.95 5.17 2.21
C VAL A 23 -1.60 4.50 0.88
N VAL A 24 -2.08 5.08 -0.21
CA VAL A 24 -1.70 4.65 -1.56
C VAL A 24 -0.59 5.59 -2.03
N GLU A 25 0.55 5.02 -2.39
CA GLU A 25 1.70 5.78 -2.87
C GLU A 25 2.16 5.28 -4.22
N ASP A 26 2.76 6.17 -5.03
CA ASP A 26 3.42 5.76 -6.24
C ASP A 26 4.84 5.26 -5.94
N HIS A 27 5.57 4.85 -6.98
CA HIS A 27 6.93 4.31 -6.80
C HIS A 27 7.90 5.35 -6.24
N ALA A 28 7.60 6.63 -6.39
CA ALA A 28 8.43 7.74 -5.90
C ALA A 28 8.00 8.21 -4.50
N ASP A 29 7.17 7.44 -3.80
CA ASP A 29 6.69 7.73 -2.44
C ASP A 29 5.75 8.93 -2.35
N HIS A 30 5.12 9.32 -3.45
CA HIS A 30 4.11 10.37 -3.42
C HIS A 30 2.79 9.79 -2.92
N GLY A 31 2.22 10.38 -1.88
CA GLY A 31 0.90 9.97 -1.37
C GLY A 31 -0.19 10.39 -2.35
N LEU A 32 -0.96 9.41 -2.81
CA LEU A 32 -2.05 9.63 -3.75
C LEU A 32 -3.41 9.67 -3.06
N GLY A 33 -3.52 9.04 -1.90
CA GLY A 33 -4.75 9.05 -1.13
C GLY A 33 -4.59 8.27 0.17
N THR A 34 -5.47 8.55 1.13
CA THR A 34 -5.50 7.89 2.42
C THR A 34 -6.88 7.29 2.63
N PHE A 35 -6.93 6.04 3.11
CA PHE A 35 -8.18 5.29 3.25
C PHE A 35 -8.19 4.57 4.59
N LYS A 36 -9.37 4.30 5.11
CA LYS A 36 -9.50 3.63 6.40
C LYS A 36 -9.25 2.13 6.32
N THR A 37 -9.53 1.52 5.18
CA THR A 37 -9.34 0.09 5.00
C THR A 37 -8.48 -0.19 3.77
N GLN A 38 -7.82 -1.34 3.80
CA GLN A 38 -7.02 -1.79 2.67
C GLN A 38 -7.89 -1.97 1.42
N ARG A 39 -9.09 -2.52 1.62
CA ARG A 39 -10.00 -2.75 0.51
C ARG A 39 -10.40 -1.46 -0.18
N GLU A 40 -10.71 -0.41 0.59
CA GLU A 40 -11.03 0.88 0.00
C GLU A 40 -9.88 1.43 -0.83
N ALA A 41 -8.67 1.31 -0.32
CA ALA A 41 -7.48 1.76 -1.04
C ALA A 41 -7.29 0.99 -2.36
N ILE A 42 -7.46 -0.33 -2.32
CA ILE A 42 -7.33 -1.19 -3.49
C ILE A 42 -8.41 -0.84 -4.53
N ASP A 43 -9.65 -0.70 -4.09
CA ASP A 43 -10.77 -0.40 -4.98
C ASP A 43 -10.59 0.96 -5.65
N TRP A 44 -10.14 1.95 -4.88
CA TRP A 44 -9.85 3.27 -5.43
C TRP A 44 -8.77 3.19 -6.51
N ALA A 45 -7.68 2.48 -6.20
CA ALA A 45 -6.56 2.36 -7.15
C ALA A 45 -7.00 1.71 -8.45
N LYS A 46 -7.77 0.63 -8.37
CA LYS A 46 -8.29 -0.06 -9.55
C LYS A 46 -9.23 0.83 -10.34
N GLY A 47 -10.06 1.61 -9.66
CA GLY A 47 -10.97 2.55 -10.30
C GLY A 47 -10.25 3.67 -11.05
N GLN A 48 -9.04 4.00 -10.64
CA GLN A 48 -8.21 5.00 -11.32
C GLN A 48 -7.35 4.40 -12.43
N GLY A 49 -7.46 3.11 -12.67
CA GLY A 49 -6.64 2.44 -13.69
C GLY A 49 -5.24 2.09 -13.21
N HIS A 50 -5.00 2.13 -11.91
CA HIS A 50 -3.71 1.74 -11.34
C HIS A 50 -3.67 0.24 -11.04
N THR A 51 -2.46 -0.30 -10.92
CA THR A 51 -2.23 -1.66 -10.48
C THR A 51 -1.77 -1.62 -9.02
N PRO A 52 -2.64 -1.95 -8.05
CA PRO A 52 -2.27 -1.87 -6.65
C PRO A 52 -1.43 -3.07 -6.21
N HIS A 53 -0.44 -2.80 -5.38
CA HIS A 53 0.37 -3.81 -4.71
C HIS A 53 0.24 -3.61 -3.21
N VAL A 54 0.12 -4.71 -2.48
CA VAL A 54 0.03 -4.65 -1.02
C VAL A 54 1.25 -5.32 -0.40
N ALA A 55 1.68 -4.82 0.75
CA ALA A 55 2.82 -5.40 1.45
C ALA A 55 2.49 -6.82 1.93
N ARG A 56 3.42 -7.76 1.73
CA ARG A 56 3.24 -9.13 2.20
C ARG A 56 3.28 -9.20 3.71
N VAL A 57 4.20 -8.45 4.31
CA VAL A 57 4.27 -8.26 5.76
C VAL A 57 4.45 -6.78 6.03
N ARG A 58 3.95 -6.33 7.17
CA ARG A 58 3.83 -4.90 7.44
C ARG A 58 5.14 -4.15 7.44
N HIS A 59 6.21 -4.75 7.94
CA HIS A 59 7.51 -4.09 8.06
C HIS A 59 8.40 -4.23 6.83
N LEU A 60 7.99 -5.02 5.84
CA LEU A 60 8.74 -5.18 4.59
C LEU A 60 8.04 -4.39 3.49
N ASN A 61 8.52 -3.18 3.27
CA ASN A 61 7.87 -2.25 2.35
C ASN A 61 8.84 -1.58 1.37
N ASP A 62 9.94 -2.24 1.04
CA ASP A 62 10.89 -1.69 0.06
C ASP A 62 10.32 -1.90 -1.35
N LYS A 63 9.97 -0.81 -2.00
CA LYS A 63 9.35 -0.84 -3.33
C LYS A 63 10.26 -1.40 -4.41
N LYS A 64 11.56 -1.44 -4.15
CA LYS A 64 12.53 -2.02 -5.08
C LYS A 64 12.61 -3.54 -4.99
N LYS A 65 12.00 -4.12 -3.96
CA LYS A 65 12.02 -5.57 -3.73
C LYS A 65 10.65 -6.15 -3.99
N ALA A 66 10.50 -6.83 -5.12
CA ALA A 66 9.23 -7.42 -5.52
C ALA A 66 8.69 -8.40 -4.48
N ASP A 67 9.58 -9.09 -3.75
CA ASP A 67 9.18 -10.07 -2.74
C ASP A 67 8.44 -9.45 -1.55
N HIS A 68 8.57 -8.13 -1.34
CA HIS A 68 7.88 -7.44 -0.26
C HIS A 68 6.41 -7.16 -0.58
N TRP A 69 6.03 -7.31 -1.84
CA TRP A 69 4.72 -6.90 -2.33
C TRP A 69 4.01 -8.04 -3.04
N ARG A 70 2.70 -7.97 -3.08
CA ARG A 70 1.88 -8.85 -3.90
C ARG A 70 0.82 -8.02 -4.61
N ALA A 71 0.45 -8.44 -5.81
CA ALA A 71 -0.62 -7.79 -6.55
C ALA A 71 -1.96 -8.02 -5.85
N ALA A 72 -2.76 -7.00 -5.81
CA ALA A 72 -4.09 -7.07 -5.20
C ALA A 72 -5.18 -7.16 -6.27
#